data_2c4d69206142c1c29afc55d7b6ec0097
#
_entry.id   2c4d69206142c1c29afc55d7b6ec0097
#
_cell.length_a   1.000
_cell.length_b   1.000
_cell.length_c   1.000
_cell.angle_alpha   90.00
_cell.angle_beta   90.00
_cell.angle_gamma   90.00
#
_symmetry.space_group_name_H-M   'P 1'
#
loop_
_entity.id
_entity.type
_entity.pdbx_description
1 polymer ?
#
loop_
_entity_poly.entity_id
_entity_poly.type
_entity_poly.pdbx_seq_one_letter_code
_entity_poly.pdbx_strand_id
1 'polypeptide(L)'
;MSTSRLHLDTWAKIVCGTKCCATLASKSQCPIVYCNLVGGNDELVLDGASLVFNGRGQLVSEGKKFDEDFLLVDLDRAPAIARESLPDEGKVFTALVLGLRDYAHKCGFNCIAWPERWH
;
A
#
# COMPACT_ATOMS: atom_id res chain seq x y z
N MET A 1 16.72 -8.88 18.30
CA MET A 1 16.19 -7.59 18.74
C MET A 1 15.14 -7.08 17.76
N SER A 2 13.93 -7.12 18.19
CA SER A 2 12.73 -6.35 17.81
C SER A 2 12.41 -6.18 16.30
N THR A 3 12.16 -7.27 15.61
CA THR A 3 11.41 -7.33 14.33
C THR A 3 9.91 -7.00 14.50
N SER A 4 9.41 -6.96 15.71
CA SER A 4 7.98 -6.75 15.99
C SER A 4 7.54 -5.27 15.98
N ARG A 5 8.44 -4.31 16.13
CA ARG A 5 8.09 -2.88 16.11
C ARG A 5 7.90 -2.30 14.71
N LEU A 6 8.66 -2.77 13.72
CA LEU A 6 8.54 -2.30 12.34
C LEU A 6 7.18 -2.64 11.69
N HIS A 7 6.60 -3.78 12.08
CA HIS A 7 5.33 -4.25 11.51
C HIS A 7 4.12 -3.43 11.99
N LEU A 8 4.08 -3.07 13.26
CA LEU A 8 2.97 -2.31 13.85
C LEU A 8 2.94 -0.85 13.39
N ASP A 9 4.11 -0.22 13.23
CA ASP A 9 4.18 1.18 12.81
C ASP A 9 3.77 1.39 11.35
N THR A 10 4.06 0.44 10.47
CA THR A 10 3.65 0.50 9.06
C THR A 10 2.13 0.34 8.92
N TRP A 11 1.52 -0.57 9.66
CA TRP A 11 0.06 -0.76 9.68
C TRP A 11 -0.68 0.43 10.29
N ALA A 12 -0.16 1.00 11.36
CA ALA A 12 -0.72 2.20 11.99
C ALA A 12 -0.69 3.40 11.05
N LYS A 13 0.37 3.56 10.25
CA LYS A 13 0.48 4.62 9.26
C LYS A 13 -0.53 4.48 8.12
N ILE A 14 -0.77 3.27 7.62
CA ILE A 14 -1.75 3.02 6.55
C ILE A 14 -3.17 3.33 7.03
N VAL A 15 -3.54 2.85 8.21
CA VAL A 15 -4.87 3.12 8.80
C VAL A 15 -5.03 4.60 9.15
N CYS A 16 -3.99 5.23 9.67
CA CYS A 16 -4.00 6.66 9.98
C CYS A 16 -4.10 7.50 8.71
N GLY A 17 -3.33 7.17 7.67
CA GLY A 17 -3.34 7.89 6.39
C GLY A 17 -4.72 7.91 5.73
N THR A 18 -5.41 6.76 5.66
CA THR A 18 -6.75 6.67 5.07
C THR A 18 -7.78 7.50 5.85
N LYS A 19 -7.80 7.37 7.19
CA LYS A 19 -8.71 8.15 8.04
C LYS A 19 -8.40 9.63 8.00
N CYS A 20 -7.13 10.01 8.01
CA CYS A 20 -6.72 11.40 7.93
C CYS A 20 -7.12 12.04 6.59
N CYS A 21 -6.90 11.36 5.47
CA CYS A 21 -7.28 11.85 4.15
C CYS A 21 -8.81 11.99 4.02
N ALA A 22 -9.58 11.00 4.47
CA ALA A 22 -11.04 11.07 4.46
C ALA A 22 -11.57 12.23 5.31
N THR A 23 -11.04 12.41 6.53
CA THR A 23 -11.42 13.50 7.44
C THR A 23 -11.03 14.85 6.85
N LEU A 24 -9.84 14.98 6.27
CA LEU A 24 -9.39 16.22 5.66
C LEU A 24 -10.24 16.58 4.44
N ALA A 25 -10.54 15.62 3.56
CA ALA A 25 -11.41 15.83 2.41
C ALA A 25 -12.80 16.32 2.83
N SER A 26 -13.39 15.70 3.85
CA SER A 26 -14.69 16.07 4.38
C SER A 26 -14.70 17.48 5.01
N LYS A 27 -13.65 17.81 5.78
CA LYS A 27 -13.55 19.13 6.43
C LYS A 27 -13.27 20.26 5.45
N SER A 28 -12.42 20.04 4.47
CA SER A 28 -12.05 21.04 3.45
C SER A 28 -13.05 21.11 2.31
N GLN A 29 -13.96 20.13 2.22
CA GLN A 29 -14.90 19.97 1.09
C GLN A 29 -14.19 19.94 -0.28
N CYS A 30 -12.97 19.44 -0.30
CA CYS A 30 -12.14 19.29 -1.50
C CYS A 30 -11.79 17.83 -1.72
N PRO A 31 -11.72 17.37 -2.98
CA PRO A 31 -11.17 16.06 -3.29
C PRO A 31 -9.71 15.95 -2.84
N ILE A 32 -9.32 14.78 -2.34
CA ILE A 32 -7.95 14.47 -1.93
C ILE A 32 -7.46 13.30 -2.74
N VAL A 33 -6.32 13.48 -3.38
CA VAL A 33 -5.57 12.43 -4.07
C VAL A 33 -4.33 12.10 -3.24
N TYR A 34 -4.28 10.91 -2.71
CA TYR A 34 -3.14 10.37 -1.97
C TYR A 34 -2.39 9.41 -2.89
N CYS A 35 -1.19 9.80 -3.32
CA CYS A 35 -0.33 9.00 -4.17
C CYS A 35 0.78 8.36 -3.32
N ASN A 36 0.88 7.04 -3.35
CA ASN A 36 1.88 6.28 -2.62
C ASN A 36 2.79 5.53 -3.59
N LEU A 37 4.05 5.32 -3.16
CA LEU A 37 5.01 4.52 -3.90
C LEU A 37 4.74 3.03 -3.70
N VAL A 38 5.17 2.22 -4.67
CA VAL A 38 5.21 0.77 -4.56
C VAL A 38 6.65 0.27 -4.75
N GLY A 39 7.06 -0.70 -3.97
CA GLY A 39 8.36 -1.34 -4.08
C GLY A 39 9.08 -1.55 -2.77
N GLY A 40 10.15 -2.34 -2.82
CA GLY A 40 11.07 -2.56 -1.71
C GLY A 40 12.29 -1.65 -1.79
N ASN A 41 12.64 -0.98 -0.70
CA ASN A 41 13.85 -0.20 -0.59
C ASN A 41 14.44 -0.34 0.81
N ASP A 42 15.61 -0.98 0.91
CA ASP A 42 16.25 -1.36 2.16
C ASP A 42 15.31 -2.17 3.07
N GLU A 43 15.01 -1.68 4.23
CA GLU A 43 14.12 -2.32 5.21
C GLU A 43 12.63 -1.97 5.01
N LEU A 44 12.32 -1.12 4.04
CA LEU A 44 10.96 -0.63 3.78
C LEU A 44 10.34 -1.34 2.59
N VAL A 45 9.11 -1.77 2.77
CA VAL A 45 8.23 -2.21 1.70
C VAL A 45 7.05 -1.25 1.61
N LEU A 46 6.95 -0.58 0.47
CA LEU A 46 5.89 0.36 0.16
C LEU A 46 4.81 -0.36 -0.63
N ASP A 47 3.60 -0.32 -0.15
CA ASP A 47 2.49 -1.13 -0.65
C ASP A 47 1.75 -0.53 -1.85
N GLY A 48 2.07 0.69 -2.24
CA GLY A 48 1.29 1.41 -3.24
C GLY A 48 -0.06 1.82 -2.69
N ALA A 49 -1.14 1.19 -3.15
CA ALA A 49 -2.50 1.44 -2.67
C ALA A 49 -2.87 2.93 -2.62
N SER A 50 -2.57 3.66 -3.68
CA SER A 50 -2.95 5.07 -3.83
C SER A 50 -4.46 5.24 -3.70
N LEU A 51 -4.90 6.33 -3.10
CA LEU A 51 -6.30 6.54 -2.72
C LEU A 51 -6.82 7.87 -3.26
N VAL A 52 -8.07 7.87 -3.69
CA VAL A 52 -8.77 9.09 -4.10
C VAL A 52 -10.06 9.23 -3.31
N PHE A 53 -10.22 10.38 -2.67
CA PHE A 53 -11.42 10.75 -1.92
C PHE A 53 -12.12 11.93 -2.59
N ASN A 54 -13.46 11.91 -2.60
CA ASN A 54 -14.24 13.08 -3.01
C ASN A 54 -14.30 14.13 -1.88
N GLY A 55 -14.85 15.31 -2.18
CA GLY A 55 -15.01 16.39 -1.21
C GLY A 55 -15.94 16.09 -0.03
N ARG A 56 -16.58 14.92 -0.01
CA ARG A 56 -17.40 14.41 1.11
C ARG A 56 -16.64 13.46 2.02
N GLY A 57 -15.37 13.17 1.69
CA GLY A 57 -14.55 12.21 2.43
C GLY A 57 -14.84 10.74 2.11
N GLN A 58 -15.53 10.47 1.00
CA GLN A 58 -15.82 9.11 0.55
C GLN A 58 -14.73 8.63 -0.41
N LEU A 59 -14.31 7.38 -0.27
CA LEU A 59 -13.37 6.75 -1.19
C LEU A 59 -14.03 6.55 -2.55
N VAL A 60 -13.40 7.04 -3.60
CA VAL A 60 -13.89 6.91 -4.99
C VAL A 60 -12.98 6.07 -5.88
N SER A 61 -11.72 5.90 -5.50
CA SER A 61 -10.80 4.99 -6.19
C SER A 61 -9.69 4.54 -5.26
N GLU A 62 -9.22 3.29 -5.46
CA GLU A 62 -8.08 2.70 -4.78
C GLU A 62 -7.19 2.01 -5.82
N GLY A 63 -5.89 2.28 -5.78
CA GLY A 63 -4.88 1.62 -6.60
C GLY A 63 -4.56 0.21 -6.11
N LYS A 64 -3.95 -0.57 -6.98
CA LYS A 64 -3.47 -1.91 -6.64
C LYS A 64 -2.51 -1.86 -5.46
N LYS A 65 -2.51 -2.94 -4.69
CA LYS A 65 -1.57 -3.16 -3.60
C LYS A 65 -0.40 -4.00 -4.11
N PHE A 66 0.80 -3.58 -3.76
CA PHE A 66 2.05 -4.27 -4.09
C PHE A 66 2.34 -4.40 -5.59
N ASP A 67 1.71 -3.57 -6.41
CA ASP A 67 1.92 -3.55 -7.86
C ASP A 67 1.76 -2.12 -8.39
N GLU A 68 2.38 -1.85 -9.53
CA GLU A 68 2.19 -0.57 -10.23
C GLU A 68 0.78 -0.47 -10.80
N ASP A 69 0.21 0.73 -10.71
CA ASP A 69 -1.13 0.98 -11.23
C ASP A 69 -1.27 2.39 -11.79
N PHE A 70 -2.18 2.54 -12.70
CA PHE A 70 -2.55 3.82 -13.26
C PHE A 70 -4.05 4.05 -13.05
N LEU A 71 -4.39 5.08 -12.28
CA LEU A 71 -5.77 5.43 -11.97
C LEU A 71 -6.22 6.65 -12.78
N LEU A 72 -7.30 6.48 -13.52
CA LEU A 72 -8.01 7.59 -14.15
C LEU A 72 -9.34 7.80 -13.43
N VAL A 73 -9.52 8.95 -12.79
CA VAL A 73 -10.67 9.23 -11.95
C VAL A 73 -11.29 10.58 -12.31
N ASP A 74 -12.60 10.58 -12.57
CA ASP A 74 -13.39 11.80 -12.66
C ASP A 74 -13.82 12.22 -11.25
N LEU A 75 -13.20 13.25 -10.70
CA LEU A 75 -13.42 13.71 -9.34
C LEU A 75 -14.84 14.22 -9.06
N ASP A 76 -15.55 14.66 -10.09
CA ASP A 76 -16.89 15.23 -9.96
C ASP A 76 -17.99 14.17 -10.03
N ARG A 77 -17.73 13.07 -10.72
CA ARG A 77 -18.75 12.04 -11.05
C ARG A 77 -18.46 10.66 -10.50
N ALA A 78 -17.25 10.41 -9.97
CA ALA A 78 -16.87 9.09 -9.50
C ALA A 78 -17.76 8.64 -8.33
N PRO A 79 -18.38 7.44 -8.43
CA PRO A 79 -19.18 6.88 -7.35
C PRO A 79 -18.30 6.48 -6.18
N ALA A 80 -18.84 6.53 -4.96
CA ALA A 80 -18.14 6.00 -3.78
C ALA A 80 -18.00 4.47 -3.89
N ILE A 81 -16.84 3.95 -3.54
CA ILE A 81 -16.54 2.52 -3.51
C ILE A 81 -16.29 2.04 -2.09
N ALA A 82 -16.55 0.75 -1.85
CA ALA A 82 -16.13 0.09 -0.62
C ALA A 82 -14.67 -0.36 -0.78
N ARG A 83 -13.91 -0.22 0.30
CA ARG A 83 -12.52 -0.70 0.31
C ARG A 83 -12.48 -2.21 0.45
N GLU A 84 -11.85 -2.88 -0.50
CA GLU A 84 -11.58 -4.30 -0.38
C GLU A 84 -10.39 -4.54 0.57
N SER A 85 -10.60 -5.42 1.54
CA SER A 85 -9.55 -5.84 2.47
C SER A 85 -9.10 -7.24 2.13
N LEU A 86 -7.87 -7.39 1.69
CA LEU A 86 -7.23 -8.70 1.62
C LEU A 86 -7.01 -9.25 3.04
N PRO A 87 -7.05 -10.57 3.24
CA PRO A 87 -6.62 -11.19 4.48
C PRO A 87 -5.20 -10.76 4.86
N ASP A 88 -4.93 -10.61 6.14
CA ASP A 88 -3.64 -10.07 6.62
C ASP A 88 -2.46 -10.98 6.25
N GLU A 89 -2.66 -12.30 6.26
CA GLU A 89 -1.65 -13.28 5.84
C GLU A 89 -1.26 -13.11 4.37
N GLY A 90 -2.24 -12.89 3.49
CA GLY A 90 -2.01 -12.65 2.07
C GLY A 90 -1.22 -11.36 1.81
N LYS A 91 -1.49 -10.32 2.58
CA LYS A 91 -0.76 -9.04 2.50
C LYS A 91 0.70 -9.21 2.91
N VAL A 92 0.96 -9.90 4.02
CA VAL A 92 2.32 -10.16 4.51
C VAL A 92 3.11 -10.96 3.50
N PHE A 93 2.53 -12.03 2.97
CA PHE A 93 3.20 -12.85 1.95
C PHE A 93 3.55 -12.03 0.70
N THR A 94 2.61 -11.25 0.18
CA THR A 94 2.84 -10.42 -1.02
C THR A 94 3.89 -9.34 -0.76
N ALA A 95 3.88 -8.73 0.42
CA ALA A 95 4.90 -7.75 0.82
C ALA A 95 6.30 -8.37 0.88
N LEU A 96 6.43 -9.59 1.43
CA LEU A 96 7.71 -10.30 1.50
C LEU A 96 8.22 -10.66 0.10
N VAL A 97 7.35 -11.14 -0.78
CA VAL A 97 7.71 -11.44 -2.17
C VAL A 97 8.17 -10.19 -2.91
N LEU A 98 7.46 -9.07 -2.75
CA LEU A 98 7.84 -7.79 -3.36
C LEU A 98 9.21 -7.32 -2.85
N GLY A 99 9.42 -7.32 -1.53
CA GLY A 99 10.67 -6.89 -0.94
C GLY A 99 11.86 -7.74 -1.38
N LEU A 100 11.70 -9.06 -1.40
CA LEU A 100 12.75 -9.98 -1.85
C LEU A 100 13.05 -9.83 -3.34
N ARG A 101 12.02 -9.71 -4.18
CA ARG A 101 12.17 -9.50 -5.62
C ARG A 101 12.94 -8.22 -5.92
N ASP A 102 12.54 -7.12 -5.30
CA ASP A 102 13.15 -5.82 -5.56
C ASP A 102 14.58 -5.76 -5.00
N TYR A 103 14.84 -6.38 -3.85
CA TYR A 103 16.19 -6.51 -3.32
C TYR A 103 17.10 -7.32 -4.26
N ALA A 104 16.64 -8.48 -4.70
CA ALA A 104 17.40 -9.32 -5.62
C ALA A 104 17.71 -8.58 -6.93
N HIS A 105 16.73 -7.89 -7.49
CA HIS A 105 16.89 -7.13 -8.72
C HIS A 105 17.89 -5.96 -8.57
N LYS A 106 17.76 -5.18 -7.49
CA LYS A 106 18.67 -4.05 -7.21
C LYS A 106 20.10 -4.49 -6.94
N CYS A 107 20.28 -5.67 -6.33
CA CYS A 107 21.60 -6.26 -6.07
C CYS A 107 22.18 -7.02 -7.26
N GLY A 108 21.45 -7.13 -8.37
CA GLY A 108 21.89 -7.84 -9.56
C GLY A 108 21.88 -9.36 -9.45
N PHE A 109 21.12 -9.92 -8.51
CA PHE A 109 20.94 -11.37 -8.37
C PHE A 109 19.98 -11.90 -9.43
N ASN A 110 20.44 -12.87 -10.22
CA ASN A 110 19.63 -13.54 -11.23
C ASN A 110 18.97 -14.83 -10.72
N CYS A 111 19.38 -15.32 -9.55
CA CYS A 111 18.89 -16.54 -8.95
C CYS A 111 18.88 -16.42 -7.43
N ILE A 112 17.86 -16.95 -6.80
CA ILE A 112 17.75 -17.09 -5.35
C ILE A 112 17.65 -18.58 -5.07
N ALA A 113 18.62 -19.12 -4.30
CA ALA A 113 18.57 -20.48 -3.81
C ALA A 113 17.98 -20.50 -2.41
N TRP A 114 16.98 -21.34 -2.19
CA TRP A 114 16.36 -21.56 -0.90
C TRP A 114 16.69 -22.98 -0.41
N PRO A 115 17.21 -23.15 0.81
CA PRO A 115 17.46 -24.50 1.34
C PRO A 115 16.14 -25.21 1.64
N GLU A 116 15.96 -26.41 1.11
CA GLU A 116 14.73 -27.18 1.27
C GLU A 116 14.44 -27.67 2.69
N ARG A 117 15.40 -27.55 3.61
CA ARG A 117 15.23 -28.01 4.99
C ARG A 117 15.81 -27.06 6.01
N TRP A 118 14.93 -26.57 6.86
CA TRP A 118 15.29 -26.09 8.19
C TRP A 118 14.95 -27.21 9.19
N HIS A 119 15.95 -27.70 9.83
CA HIS A 119 15.78 -28.61 10.97
C HIS A 119 16.00 -27.83 12.26
#